data_d189c128de742ae0eb6049413957bdd0
#
_entry.id   d189c128de742ae0eb6049413957bdd0
#
_cell.length_a   1.000
_cell.length_b   1.000
_cell.length_c   1.000
_cell.angle_alpha   90.00
_cell.angle_beta   90.00
_cell.angle_gamma   90.00
#
_symmetry.space_group_name_H-M   'P 1'
#
loop_
_entity.id
_entity.type
_entity.pdbx_description
1 polymer ?
#
loop_
_entity_poly.entity_id
_entity_poly.type
_entity_poly.pdbx_seq_one_letter_code
_entity_poly.pdbx_strand_id
1 'polypeptide(L)'
;MIVPTSHEAMPNFNVLLEGAWLVRDIKTEDDAIGVAISEAGKRLNQKKMDFVEVEMGQWDCPECGDPLAGVFLVASTALVALLFEIKIFNAESEEHAGRIAKSTIGKALGAIPLRVLEIDTIG
;
A
#
# COMPACT_ATOMS: atom_id res chain seq x y z
N MET A 1 31.46 2.83 -23.95
CA MET A 1 30.88 2.68 -23.42
C MET A 1 30.37 2.99 -22.85
N ILE A 2 29.86 3.19 -22.54
CA ILE A 2 29.29 3.15 -21.87
C ILE A 2 28.54 3.66 -21.38
N VAL A 3 28.49 4.37 -21.43
CA VAL A 3 27.75 4.54 -21.02
C VAL A 3 26.48 4.54 -21.01
N PRO A 4 25.74 4.45 -21.66
CA PRO A 4 24.34 4.39 -21.46
C PRO A 4 23.99 3.83 -20.17
N THR A 5 24.94 3.48 -19.63
CA THR A 5 24.84 3.00 -18.30
C THR A 5 24.22 4.00 -17.37
N SER A 6 24.12 5.25 -17.76
CA SER A 6 23.55 6.26 -16.85
C SER A 6 22.12 5.93 -16.45
N HIS A 7 21.29 5.46 -17.37
CA HIS A 7 19.93 5.09 -16.98
C HIS A 7 19.89 3.73 -16.29
N GLU A 8 20.93 2.96 -16.45
CA GLU A 8 21.06 1.72 -15.72
C GLU A 8 21.39 1.99 -14.26
N ALA A 9 21.97 3.16 -13.97
CA ALA A 9 22.26 3.55 -12.62
C ALA A 9 21.03 4.01 -11.84
N MET A 10 19.89 4.14 -12.54
CA MET A 10 18.63 4.54 -11.94
C MET A 10 17.65 3.37 -12.00
N PRO A 11 17.79 2.42 -11.10
CA PRO A 11 16.95 1.22 -11.15
C PRO A 11 15.50 1.49 -10.85
N ASN A 12 14.67 0.52 -11.17
CA ASN A 12 13.25 0.56 -10.87
C ASN A 12 12.98 -0.34 -9.67
N PHE A 13 12.00 0.03 -8.90
CA PHE A 13 11.66 -0.68 -7.67
C PHE A 13 10.18 -0.97 -7.59
N ASN A 14 9.84 -2.07 -6.94
CA ASN A 14 8.47 -2.38 -6.55
C ASN A 14 8.38 -2.14 -5.05
N VAL A 15 7.48 -1.27 -4.65
CA VAL A 15 7.33 -0.89 -3.24
C VAL A 15 6.00 -1.38 -2.71
N LEU A 16 6.05 -2.10 -1.60
CA LEU A 16 4.87 -2.58 -0.90
C LEU A 16 4.69 -1.75 0.36
N LEU A 17 3.51 -1.15 0.50
CA LEU A 17 3.18 -0.34 1.67
C LEU A 17 1.95 -0.89 2.36
N GLU A 18 1.89 -0.64 3.65
CA GLU A 18 0.72 -0.96 4.45
C GLU A 18 0.08 0.34 4.92
N GLY A 19 -1.24 0.42 4.81
CA GLY A 19 -1.99 1.58 5.27
C GLY A 19 -3.12 1.17 6.20
N ALA A 20 -3.46 2.04 7.13
CA ALA A 20 -4.57 1.82 8.05
C ALA A 20 -5.77 2.64 7.57
N TRP A 21 -6.87 1.94 7.30
CA TRP A 21 -8.09 2.56 6.80
C TRP A 21 -9.22 2.43 7.81
N LEU A 22 -9.84 3.54 8.15
CA LEU A 22 -10.93 3.56 9.12
C LEU A 22 -12.28 3.54 8.39
N VAL A 23 -13.14 2.61 8.77
CA VAL A 23 -14.49 2.47 8.21
C VAL A 23 -15.51 2.56 9.35
N ARG A 24 -16.54 3.35 9.16
CA ARG A 24 -17.59 3.56 10.19
C ARG A 24 -18.92 3.00 9.73
N ASP A 25 -19.81 2.79 10.69
CA ASP A 25 -21.17 2.31 10.44
C ASP A 25 -21.18 0.98 9.71
N ILE A 26 -20.36 0.06 10.19
CA ILE A 26 -20.17 -1.24 9.58
C ILE A 26 -20.58 -2.34 10.57
N LYS A 27 -21.10 -3.44 10.09
CA LYS A 27 -21.59 -4.51 10.96
C LYS A 27 -20.71 -5.74 10.95
N THR A 28 -20.06 -6.03 9.84
CA THR A 28 -19.22 -7.20 9.73
C THR A 28 -17.83 -6.85 9.24
N GLU A 29 -16.88 -7.74 9.52
CA GLU A 29 -15.51 -7.56 9.05
C GLU A 29 -15.44 -7.60 7.53
N ASP A 30 -16.17 -8.50 6.90
CA ASP A 30 -16.18 -8.60 5.44
C ASP A 30 -16.68 -7.32 4.79
N ASP A 31 -17.72 -6.72 5.34
CA ASP A 31 -18.24 -5.46 4.83
C ASP A 31 -17.20 -4.36 4.98
N ALA A 32 -16.51 -4.33 6.12
CA ALA A 32 -15.47 -3.32 6.36
C ALA A 32 -14.34 -3.44 5.34
N ILE A 33 -13.90 -4.65 5.06
CA ILE A 33 -12.84 -4.90 4.08
C ILE A 33 -13.29 -4.43 2.69
N GLY A 34 -14.51 -4.78 2.30
CA GLY A 34 -15.06 -4.40 1.00
C GLY A 34 -15.14 -2.88 0.84
N VAL A 35 -15.63 -2.20 1.87
CA VAL A 35 -15.73 -0.73 1.85
C VAL A 35 -14.35 -0.09 1.77
N ALA A 36 -13.40 -0.58 2.57
CA ALA A 36 -12.04 -0.01 2.58
C ALA A 36 -11.38 -0.13 1.21
N ILE A 37 -11.43 -1.32 0.61
CA ILE A 37 -10.84 -1.55 -0.71
C ILE A 37 -11.52 -0.67 -1.76
N SER A 38 -12.84 -0.59 -1.72
CA SER A 38 -13.62 0.19 -2.67
C SER A 38 -13.28 1.69 -2.56
N GLU A 39 -13.21 2.22 -1.34
CA GLU A 39 -12.90 3.64 -1.14
C GLU A 39 -11.47 3.96 -1.55
N ALA A 40 -10.52 3.11 -1.19
CA ALA A 40 -9.12 3.32 -1.58
C ALA A 40 -8.99 3.30 -3.09
N GLY A 41 -9.62 2.33 -3.75
CA GLY A 41 -9.60 2.23 -5.21
C GLY A 41 -10.19 3.45 -5.88
N LYS A 42 -11.29 3.97 -5.34
CA LYS A 42 -11.93 5.19 -5.86
C LYS A 42 -10.99 6.39 -5.78
N ARG A 43 -10.34 6.58 -4.65
CA ARG A 43 -9.43 7.72 -4.47
C ARG A 43 -8.23 7.63 -5.40
N LEU A 44 -7.68 6.43 -5.57
CA LEU A 44 -6.58 6.23 -6.50
C LEU A 44 -7.00 6.50 -7.93
N ASN A 45 -8.19 6.02 -8.30
CA ASN A 45 -8.71 6.23 -9.65
C ASN A 45 -8.96 7.72 -9.94
N GLN A 46 -9.45 8.48 -8.97
CA GLN A 46 -9.65 9.91 -9.11
C GLN A 46 -8.35 10.65 -9.38
N LYS A 47 -7.23 10.12 -8.90
CA LYS A 47 -5.90 10.68 -9.15
C LYS A 47 -5.20 10.01 -10.32
N LYS A 48 -5.93 9.21 -11.09
CA LYS A 48 -5.43 8.47 -12.25
C LYS A 48 -4.28 7.54 -11.89
N MET A 49 -4.37 6.95 -10.71
CA MET A 49 -3.39 6.00 -10.20
C MET A 49 -3.93 4.58 -10.17
N ASP A 50 -4.65 4.20 -11.22
CA ASP A 50 -5.23 2.87 -11.35
C ASP A 50 -4.16 1.77 -11.51
N PHE A 51 -2.91 2.17 -11.71
CA PHE A 51 -1.78 1.24 -11.75
C PHE A 51 -1.32 0.77 -10.36
N VAL A 52 -1.85 1.35 -9.29
CA VAL A 52 -1.53 0.92 -7.94
C VAL A 52 -2.46 -0.21 -7.56
N GLU A 53 -1.89 -1.32 -7.11
CA GLU A 53 -2.68 -2.47 -6.67
C GLU A 53 -3.01 -2.33 -5.20
N VAL A 54 -4.25 -2.66 -4.85
CA VAL A 54 -4.75 -2.58 -3.48
C VAL A 54 -5.31 -3.93 -3.09
N GLU A 55 -4.90 -4.44 -1.94
CA GLU A 55 -5.47 -5.68 -1.40
C GLU A 55 -5.50 -5.62 0.12
N MET A 56 -6.19 -6.58 0.72
CA MET A 56 -6.32 -6.65 2.16
C MET A 56 -5.01 -7.10 2.79
N GLY A 57 -4.61 -6.43 3.87
CA GLY A 57 -3.44 -6.82 4.62
C GLY A 57 -3.72 -8.02 5.51
N GLN A 58 -2.66 -8.70 5.89
CA GLN A 58 -2.71 -9.83 6.81
C GLN A 58 -1.58 -9.72 7.82
N TRP A 59 -1.74 -10.40 8.92
CA TRP A 59 -0.66 -10.57 9.89
C TRP A 59 -0.69 -12.00 10.38
N ASP A 60 0.44 -12.48 10.87
CA ASP A 60 0.54 -13.84 11.38
C ASP A 60 0.21 -13.87 12.86
N CYS A 61 -0.57 -14.88 13.25
CA CYS A 61 -0.87 -15.09 14.65
C CYS A 61 0.44 -15.39 15.40
N PRO A 62 0.76 -14.66 16.48
CA PRO A 62 2.01 -14.88 17.19
C PRO A 62 2.10 -16.26 17.88
N GLU A 63 0.96 -16.92 18.09
CA GLU A 63 0.94 -18.22 18.76
C GLU A 63 0.94 -19.39 17.80
N CYS A 64 0.17 -19.30 16.71
CA CYS A 64 0.01 -20.43 15.78
C CYS A 64 0.62 -20.18 14.40
N GLY A 65 0.99 -18.95 14.09
CA GLY A 65 1.57 -18.62 12.79
C GLY A 65 0.57 -18.55 11.65
N ASP A 66 -0.69 -18.79 11.91
CA ASP A 66 -1.72 -18.72 10.87
C ASP A 66 -1.97 -17.28 10.44
N PRO A 67 -2.23 -17.05 9.13
CA PRO A 67 -2.53 -15.69 8.67
C PRO A 67 -3.89 -15.23 9.19
N LEU A 68 -3.94 -14.00 9.65
CA LEU A 68 -5.15 -13.36 10.14
C LEU A 68 -5.49 -12.17 9.24
N ALA A 69 -6.78 -11.97 9.01
CA ALA A 69 -7.23 -10.80 8.26
C ALA A 69 -6.88 -9.54 9.04
N GLY A 70 -6.39 -8.54 8.33
CA GLY A 70 -5.98 -7.28 8.94
C GLY A 70 -7.17 -6.36 9.18
N VAL A 71 -8.12 -6.79 10.00
CA VAL A 71 -9.31 -5.99 10.30
C VAL A 71 -9.65 -6.09 11.79
N PHE A 72 -10.00 -4.95 12.36
CA PHE A 72 -10.40 -4.82 13.75
C PHE A 72 -11.75 -4.13 13.79
N LEU A 73 -12.77 -4.80 14.32
CA LEU A 73 -14.13 -4.25 14.37
C LEU A 73 -14.55 -4.08 15.83
N VAL A 74 -14.84 -2.83 16.20
CA VAL A 74 -15.29 -2.48 17.55
C VAL A 74 -16.36 -1.40 17.44
N ALA A 75 -17.52 -1.63 18.06
CA ALA A 75 -18.60 -0.64 18.12
C ALA A 75 -18.96 -0.06 16.75
N SER A 76 -19.12 -0.90 15.76
CA SER A 76 -19.48 -0.52 14.39
C SER A 76 -18.43 0.32 13.66
N THR A 77 -17.23 0.38 14.19
CA THR A 77 -16.08 1.04 13.53
C THR A 77 -15.01 -0.01 13.30
N ALA A 78 -14.45 -0.02 12.11
CA ALA A 78 -13.40 -0.98 11.76
C ALA A 78 -12.14 -0.29 11.34
N LEU A 79 -11.02 -0.86 11.73
CA LEU A 79 -9.69 -0.46 11.23
C LEU A 79 -9.23 -1.57 10.31
N VAL A 80 -9.02 -1.26 9.04
CA VAL A 80 -8.66 -2.24 8.03
C VAL A 80 -7.25 -1.98 7.55
N ALA A 81 -6.42 -3.02 7.59
CA ALA A 81 -5.07 -2.94 7.03
C ALA A 81 -5.17 -3.21 5.53
N LEU A 82 -4.69 -2.27 4.73
CA LEU A 82 -4.64 -2.41 3.28
C LEU A 82 -3.19 -2.45 2.83
N LEU A 83 -2.93 -3.25 1.80
CA LEU A 83 -1.64 -3.30 1.16
C LEU A 83 -1.71 -2.58 -0.18
N PHE A 84 -0.71 -1.77 -0.45
CA PHE A 84 -0.60 -1.04 -1.70
C PHE A 84 0.72 -1.41 -2.36
N GLU A 85 0.65 -1.77 -3.63
CA GLU A 85 1.83 -2.09 -4.40
C GLU A 85 1.98 -1.12 -5.54
N ILE A 86 3.12 -0.48 -5.62
CA ILE A 86 3.39 0.52 -6.65
C ILE A 86 4.81 0.35 -7.19
N LYS A 87 4.96 0.56 -8.49
CA LYS A 87 6.28 0.52 -9.14
C LYS A 87 6.80 1.94 -9.25
N ILE A 88 8.04 2.13 -8.82
CA ILE A 88 8.72 3.42 -8.89
C ILE A 88 9.88 3.29 -9.88
N PHE A 89 9.89 4.16 -10.86
CA PHE A 89 10.89 4.13 -11.92
C PHE A 89 11.95 5.21 -11.72
N ASN A 90 13.19 4.87 -12.05
CA ASN A 90 14.32 5.80 -12.02
C ASN A 90 14.55 6.42 -10.64
N ALA A 91 14.52 5.59 -9.61
CA ALA A 91 14.83 6.04 -8.26
C ALA A 91 16.33 5.84 -8.00
N GLU A 92 16.91 6.73 -7.21
CA GLU A 92 18.34 6.67 -6.91
C GLU A 92 18.71 5.54 -5.95
N SER A 93 17.78 5.18 -5.06
CA SER A 93 18.03 4.16 -4.06
C SER A 93 16.70 3.59 -3.57
N GLU A 94 16.78 2.52 -2.77
CA GLU A 94 15.59 1.95 -2.15
C GLU A 94 14.90 2.97 -1.25
N GLU A 95 15.67 3.73 -0.48
CA GLU A 95 15.11 4.77 0.39
C GLU A 95 14.37 5.83 -0.41
N HIS A 96 14.95 6.24 -1.53
CA HIS A 96 14.34 7.22 -2.41
C HIS A 96 13.02 6.68 -2.97
N ALA A 97 13.03 5.45 -3.45
CA ALA A 97 11.84 4.80 -3.99
C ALA A 97 10.73 4.71 -2.93
N GLY A 98 11.10 4.32 -1.71
CA GLY A 98 10.14 4.24 -0.61
C GLY A 98 9.51 5.57 -0.28
N ARG A 99 10.29 6.65 -0.27
CA ARG A 99 9.76 7.99 0.00
C ARG A 99 8.84 8.48 -1.10
N ILE A 100 9.20 8.22 -2.36
CA ILE A 100 8.34 8.59 -3.49
C ILE A 100 7.02 7.85 -3.40
N ALA A 101 7.07 6.55 -3.16
CA ALA A 101 5.87 5.72 -3.07
C ALA A 101 4.96 6.19 -1.94
N LYS A 102 5.52 6.41 -0.77
CA LYS A 102 4.75 6.85 0.40
C LYS A 102 4.11 8.21 0.17
N SER A 103 4.86 9.15 -0.41
CA SER A 103 4.35 10.48 -0.71
C SER A 103 3.25 10.43 -1.76
N THR A 104 3.47 9.66 -2.82
CA THR A 104 2.51 9.57 -3.93
C THR A 104 1.19 8.97 -3.48
N ILE A 105 1.25 7.85 -2.79
CA ILE A 105 0.04 7.18 -2.29
C ILE A 105 -0.63 8.02 -1.20
N GLY A 106 0.17 8.61 -0.31
CA GLY A 106 -0.36 9.45 0.75
C GLY A 106 -1.15 10.64 0.24
N LYS A 107 -0.67 11.28 -0.82
CA LYS A 107 -1.38 12.41 -1.42
C LYS A 107 -2.68 11.97 -2.07
N ALA A 108 -2.69 10.80 -2.67
CA ALA A 108 -3.89 10.29 -3.34
C ALA A 108 -4.97 9.87 -2.34
N LEU A 109 -4.56 9.28 -1.23
CA LEU A 109 -5.49 8.71 -0.25
C LEU A 109 -5.86 9.66 0.87
N GLY A 110 -5.15 10.77 1.01
CA GLY A 110 -5.34 11.69 2.12
C GLY A 110 -4.52 11.28 3.33
N ALA A 111 -4.87 11.78 4.49
CA ALA A 111 -4.04 11.61 5.68
C ALA A 111 -4.28 10.26 6.36
N ILE A 112 -3.81 9.18 5.76
CA ILE A 112 -3.84 7.87 6.41
C ILE A 112 -2.42 7.47 6.80
N PRO A 113 -2.26 6.70 7.88
CA PRO A 113 -0.95 6.18 8.24
C PRO A 113 -0.47 5.18 7.19
N LEU A 114 0.76 5.34 6.74
CA LEU A 114 1.38 4.46 5.75
C LEU A 114 2.75 4.03 6.24
N ARG A 115 3.11 2.79 5.94
CA ARG A 115 4.41 2.23 6.28
C ARG A 115 4.93 1.40 5.11
N VAL A 116 6.18 1.63 4.74
CA VAL A 116 6.83 0.79 3.72
C VAL A 116 7.17 -0.55 4.35
N LEU A 117 6.70 -1.63 3.75
CA LEU A 117 6.97 -2.98 4.22
C LEU A 117 8.15 -3.62 3.49
N GLU A 118 8.21 -3.43 2.19
CA GLU A 118 9.16 -4.15 1.37
C GLU A 118 9.48 -3.35 0.12
N ILE A 119 10.72 -3.40 -0.32
CA ILE A 119 11.16 -2.76 -1.55
C ILE A 119 12.02 -3.76 -2.32
N ASP A 120 11.61 -4.08 -3.55
CA ASP A 120 12.33 -4.99 -4.42
C ASP A 120 12.79 -4.27 -5.67
N THR A 121 14.01 -4.58 -6.10
CA THR A 121 14.53 -4.06 -7.36
C THR A 121 13.94 -4.86 -8.51
N ILE A 122 13.46 -4.18 -9.53
CA ILE A 122 12.81 -4.84 -10.66
C ILE A 122 13.47 -4.53 -12.02
N GLY A 123 14.70 -4.17 -11.96
CA GLY A 123 15.43 -3.93 -13.19
C GLY A 123 15.84 -2.52 -13.40
#